data_ceac8e7d62fa40b8b0498ed82e190ee5
#
_entry.id   ceac8e7d62fa40b8b0498ed82e190ee5
#
_cell.length_a   1.000
_cell.length_b   1.000
_cell.length_c   1.000
_cell.angle_alpha   90.00
_cell.angle_beta   90.00
_cell.angle_gamma   90.00
#
_symmetry.space_group_name_H-M   'P 1'
#
loop_
_entity.id
_entity.type
_entity.pdbx_description
1 polymer ?
#
loop_
_entity_poly.entity_id
_entity_poly.type
_entity_poly.pdbx_seq_one_letter_code
_entity_poly.pdbx_strand_id
1 'polypeptide(L)'
;MKKLLILPLLSVAVAICMPRMGLNVYAMSEDEWSVQSEMYQEKVAELETTEDKYQWYLEFQDMISDWEDVPEEIYDSYNDEDLIKMFRVVEAEVGGHGFDEKCNVASVILNRVNDGRFGNSLGDILVASQFATISDGRYKKVEVSDETIAACEFIFQFGDTTGGALFFEAGKSDVHGSYATYLFTDAAAHKFYK
;
A
#
# COMPACT_ATOMS: atom_id res chain seq x y z
N MET A 1 14.66 -8.16 29.84
CA MET A 1 13.50 -8.55 29.04
C MET A 1 12.56 -7.35 29.00
N LYS A 2 12.67 -6.50 27.97
CA LYS A 2 11.76 -5.37 27.75
C LYS A 2 10.77 -5.83 26.68
N LYS A 3 9.52 -6.10 27.09
CA LYS A 3 8.42 -6.25 26.13
C LYS A 3 8.22 -4.89 25.47
N LEU A 4 8.57 -4.80 24.18
CA LEU A 4 8.24 -3.66 23.37
C LEU A 4 6.73 -3.69 23.12
N LEU A 5 6.02 -2.74 23.68
CA LEU A 5 4.59 -2.51 23.42
C LEU A 5 4.50 -1.89 22.00
N ILE A 6 4.27 -2.70 20.99
CA ILE A 6 4.02 -2.23 19.61
C ILE A 6 2.51 -2.18 19.32
N LEU A 7 1.67 -2.32 20.35
CA LEU A 7 0.23 -2.58 20.19
C LEU A 7 -0.73 -1.43 19.88
N PRO A 8 -0.41 -0.13 19.79
CA PRO A 8 -1.47 0.82 19.45
C PRO A 8 -1.48 1.34 18.03
N LEU A 9 -0.48 1.03 17.20
CA LEU A 9 -0.40 1.66 15.87
C LEU A 9 -1.19 0.93 14.78
N LEU A 10 -1.34 -0.39 14.88
CA LEU A 10 -2.14 -1.15 13.90
C LEU A 10 -3.65 -0.95 14.10
N SER A 11 -4.11 -0.95 15.37
CA SER A 11 -5.53 -0.69 15.66
C SER A 11 -5.97 0.71 15.25
N VAL A 12 -5.04 1.68 15.19
CA VAL A 12 -5.33 3.05 14.77
C VAL A 12 -5.36 3.17 13.25
N ALA A 13 -4.50 2.46 12.51
CA ALA A 13 -4.50 2.50 11.05
C ALA A 13 -5.75 1.82 10.45
N VAL A 14 -6.14 0.66 10.98
CA VAL A 14 -7.38 -0.03 10.60
C VAL A 14 -8.61 0.77 11.04
N ALA A 15 -8.61 1.37 12.24
CA ALA A 15 -9.70 2.20 12.72
C ALA A 15 -9.84 3.55 12.00
N ILE A 16 -8.80 4.08 11.37
CA ILE A 16 -8.88 5.34 10.60
C ILE A 16 -9.47 5.11 9.21
N CYS A 17 -9.29 3.95 8.61
CA CYS A 17 -9.93 3.60 7.34
C CYS A 17 -11.38 3.09 7.50
N MET A 18 -11.75 2.51 8.65
CA MET A 18 -13.08 1.92 8.88
C MET A 18 -14.20 2.86 9.39
N PRO A 19 -13.99 4.04 10.02
CA PRO A 19 -15.10 4.74 10.70
C PRO A 19 -16.07 5.50 9.80
N ARG A 20 -16.01 5.36 8.48
CA ARG A 20 -16.94 6.06 7.58
C ARG A 20 -17.99 5.18 6.92
N MET A 21 -17.96 3.88 7.20
CA MET A 21 -18.91 2.95 6.59
C MET A 21 -19.87 2.39 7.62
N GLY A 22 -21.11 2.85 7.54
CA GLY A 22 -22.23 2.26 8.28
C GLY A 22 -22.74 0.99 7.61
N LEU A 23 -21.92 -0.05 7.52
CA LEU A 23 -22.30 -1.33 6.95
C LEU A 23 -22.23 -2.42 8.02
N ASN A 24 -23.34 -3.15 8.14
CA ASN A 24 -23.40 -4.38 8.93
C ASN A 24 -22.69 -5.48 8.15
N VAL A 25 -21.46 -5.72 8.51
CA VAL A 25 -20.69 -6.80 7.90
C VAL A 25 -20.50 -7.90 8.92
N TYR A 26 -20.76 -9.11 8.52
CA TYR A 26 -20.28 -10.30 9.20
C TYR A 26 -18.79 -10.51 8.86
N ALA A 27 -18.02 -9.49 9.13
CA ALA A 27 -16.57 -9.55 9.05
C ALA A 27 -16.04 -10.28 10.27
N MET A 28 -14.86 -10.85 10.12
CA MET A 28 -14.00 -11.24 11.24
C MET A 28 -14.07 -10.14 12.31
N SER A 29 -14.30 -10.48 13.56
CA SER A 29 -14.36 -9.49 14.64
C SER A 29 -13.04 -8.71 14.72
N GLU A 30 -13.07 -7.49 15.25
CA GLU A 30 -11.85 -6.69 15.44
C GLU A 30 -10.76 -7.46 16.20
N ASP A 31 -11.15 -8.30 17.17
CA ASP A 31 -10.24 -9.13 17.94
C ASP A 31 -9.62 -10.24 17.09
N GLU A 32 -10.42 -10.92 16.24
CA GLU A 32 -9.96 -11.97 15.34
C GLU A 32 -9.04 -11.40 14.26
N TRP A 33 -9.40 -10.27 13.67
CA TRP A 33 -8.56 -9.57 12.71
C TRP A 33 -7.23 -9.14 13.33
N SER A 34 -7.26 -8.62 14.55
CA SER A 34 -6.04 -8.22 15.27
C SER A 34 -5.08 -9.39 15.46
N VAL A 35 -5.60 -10.57 15.81
CA VAL A 35 -4.78 -11.79 15.98
C VAL A 35 -4.18 -12.24 14.64
N GLN A 36 -4.96 -12.24 13.56
CA GLN A 36 -4.48 -12.65 12.24
C GLN A 36 -3.44 -11.66 11.69
N SER A 37 -3.68 -10.37 11.86
CA SER A 37 -2.75 -9.33 11.47
C SER A 37 -1.43 -9.40 12.24
N GLU A 38 -1.46 -9.66 13.56
CA GLU A 38 -0.27 -9.84 14.37
C GLU A 38 0.55 -11.07 13.91
N MET A 39 -0.12 -12.19 13.67
CA MET A 39 0.51 -13.41 13.14
C MET A 39 1.16 -13.15 11.77
N TYR A 40 0.48 -12.43 10.88
CA TYR A 40 1.01 -12.07 9.58
C TYR A 40 2.29 -11.24 9.72
N GLN A 41 2.24 -10.17 10.54
CA GLN A 41 3.37 -9.27 10.73
C GLN A 41 4.57 -9.96 11.40
N GLU A 42 4.33 -10.84 12.36
CA GLU A 42 5.39 -11.65 12.97
C GLU A 42 6.08 -12.52 11.93
N LYS A 43 5.31 -13.16 11.05
CA LYS A 43 5.87 -14.00 9.98
C LYS A 43 6.64 -13.20 8.95
N VAL A 44 6.10 -12.07 8.48
CA VAL A 44 6.77 -11.19 7.52
C VAL A 44 8.10 -10.67 8.06
N ALA A 45 8.19 -10.41 9.37
CA ALA A 45 9.42 -9.95 10.01
C ALA A 45 10.54 -11.01 10.02
N GLU A 46 10.21 -12.30 9.87
CA GLU A 46 11.15 -13.41 9.77
C GLU A 46 11.67 -13.65 8.33
N LEU A 47 10.95 -13.11 7.32
CA LEU A 47 11.25 -13.37 5.91
C LEU A 47 12.26 -12.33 5.37
N GLU A 48 13.28 -12.80 4.69
CA GLU A 48 14.38 -11.96 4.21
C GLU A 48 14.16 -11.48 2.77
N THR A 49 13.53 -12.31 1.93
CA THR A 49 13.38 -12.00 0.50
C THR A 49 11.97 -11.51 0.15
N THR A 50 11.88 -10.67 -0.87
CA THR A 50 10.60 -10.21 -1.44
C THR A 50 9.74 -11.38 -1.91
N GLU A 51 10.36 -12.39 -2.54
CA GLU A 51 9.68 -13.58 -3.02
C GLU A 51 9.02 -14.36 -1.87
N ASP A 52 9.74 -14.56 -0.75
CA ASP A 52 9.21 -15.26 0.41
C ASP A 52 8.04 -14.48 1.04
N LYS A 53 8.15 -13.15 1.11
CA LYS A 53 7.06 -12.28 1.61
C LYS A 53 5.83 -12.34 0.72
N TYR A 54 6.03 -12.34 -0.59
CA TYR A 54 4.93 -12.44 -1.54
C TYR A 54 4.26 -13.82 -1.49
N GLN A 55 5.03 -14.90 -1.42
CA GLN A 55 4.47 -16.24 -1.26
C GLN A 55 3.68 -16.36 0.05
N TRP A 56 4.23 -15.84 1.15
CA TRP A 56 3.50 -15.79 2.42
C TRP A 56 2.22 -14.96 2.35
N TYR A 57 2.25 -13.83 1.64
CA TYR A 57 1.04 -13.03 1.42
C TYR A 57 -0.05 -13.83 0.70
N LEU A 58 0.30 -14.56 -0.35
CA LEU A 58 -0.66 -15.41 -1.07
C LEU A 58 -1.21 -16.53 -0.18
N GLU A 59 -0.34 -17.21 0.58
CA GLU A 59 -0.74 -18.24 1.54
C GLU A 59 -1.67 -17.67 2.63
N PHE A 60 -1.37 -16.47 3.11
CA PHE A 60 -2.19 -15.80 4.11
C PHE A 60 -3.56 -15.42 3.54
N GLN A 61 -3.63 -14.92 2.31
CA GLN A 61 -4.90 -14.62 1.64
C GLN A 61 -5.77 -15.88 1.47
N ASP A 62 -5.17 -17.00 1.07
CA ASP A 62 -5.88 -18.28 0.94
C ASP A 62 -6.41 -18.77 2.30
N MET A 63 -5.60 -18.63 3.34
CA MET A 63 -5.97 -19.01 4.72
C MET A 63 -7.13 -18.19 5.27
N ILE A 64 -7.16 -16.86 5.01
CA ILE A 64 -8.26 -16.01 5.46
C ILE A 64 -9.48 -16.07 4.56
N SER A 65 -9.34 -16.51 3.30
CA SER A 65 -10.45 -16.68 2.37
C SER A 65 -11.40 -17.82 2.76
N ASP A 66 -10.94 -18.82 3.50
CA ASP A 66 -11.77 -19.88 4.09
C ASP A 66 -12.71 -19.37 5.21
N TRP A 67 -12.51 -18.16 5.68
CA TRP A 67 -13.43 -17.46 6.54
C TRP A 67 -14.43 -16.73 5.64
N GLU A 68 -15.67 -17.22 5.59
CA GLU A 68 -16.74 -16.84 4.64
C GLU A 68 -17.01 -15.33 4.48
N ASP A 69 -16.24 -14.46 5.13
CA ASP A 69 -16.45 -13.02 5.20
C ASP A 69 -15.16 -12.19 5.18
N VAL A 70 -14.17 -12.51 4.35
CA VAL A 70 -13.16 -11.50 4.02
C VAL A 70 -13.86 -10.44 3.17
N PRO A 71 -14.01 -9.21 3.68
CA PRO A 71 -14.84 -8.24 3.00
C PRO A 71 -14.27 -7.89 1.63
N GLU A 72 -15.02 -8.08 0.57
CA GLU A 72 -14.89 -7.32 -0.69
C GLU A 72 -14.75 -5.80 -0.43
N GLU A 73 -14.93 -5.37 0.76
CA GLU A 73 -15.25 -4.05 1.28
C GLU A 73 -14.06 -3.14 1.52
N ILE A 74 -12.83 -3.63 1.47
CA ILE A 74 -11.68 -2.73 1.34
C ILE A 74 -11.84 -1.89 0.08
N TYR A 75 -12.47 -2.45 -0.95
CA TYR A 75 -12.77 -1.77 -2.21
C TYR A 75 -13.99 -0.83 -2.13
N ASP A 76 -14.94 -1.08 -1.25
CA ASP A 76 -16.16 -0.26 -1.11
C ASP A 76 -15.87 1.17 -0.61
N SER A 77 -14.71 1.41 0.00
CA SER A 77 -14.27 2.75 0.40
C SER A 77 -13.75 3.61 -0.75
N TYR A 78 -13.43 2.97 -1.88
CA TYR A 78 -12.91 3.62 -3.07
C TYR A 78 -13.82 3.29 -4.25
N ASN A 79 -13.96 4.21 -5.21
CA ASN A 79 -14.66 3.84 -6.42
C ASN A 79 -13.75 3.02 -7.35
N ASP A 80 -14.34 2.08 -8.08
CA ASP A 80 -13.62 1.13 -8.94
C ASP A 80 -12.72 1.82 -9.98
N GLU A 81 -13.13 2.97 -10.50
CA GLU A 81 -12.36 3.71 -11.50
C GLU A 81 -11.02 4.20 -10.92
N ASP A 82 -11.04 4.70 -9.69
CA ASP A 82 -9.86 5.19 -8.99
C ASP A 82 -8.94 4.03 -8.56
N LEU A 83 -9.51 2.89 -8.14
CA LEU A 83 -8.73 1.68 -7.84
C LEU A 83 -8.02 1.15 -9.09
N ILE A 84 -8.74 0.94 -10.18
CA ILE A 84 -8.16 0.50 -11.46
C ILE A 84 -7.08 1.49 -11.92
N LYS A 85 -7.30 2.76 -11.72
CA LYS A 85 -6.32 3.79 -12.04
C LYS A 85 -5.08 3.70 -11.16
N MET A 86 -5.23 3.45 -9.85
CA MET A 86 -4.13 3.22 -8.94
C MET A 86 -3.27 2.03 -9.37
N PHE A 87 -3.88 0.87 -9.64
CA PHE A 87 -3.17 -0.31 -10.12
C PHE A 87 -2.37 -0.02 -11.39
N ARG A 88 -2.97 0.67 -12.35
CA ARG A 88 -2.29 1.07 -13.59
C ARG A 88 -1.15 2.07 -13.37
N VAL A 89 -1.29 2.98 -12.41
CA VAL A 89 -0.22 3.93 -12.07
C VAL A 89 0.95 3.21 -11.43
N VAL A 90 0.69 2.34 -10.44
CA VAL A 90 1.74 1.52 -9.81
C VAL A 90 2.45 0.65 -10.85
N GLU A 91 1.70 -0.05 -11.71
CA GLU A 91 2.28 -0.83 -12.80
C GLU A 91 3.12 0.02 -13.77
N ALA A 92 2.66 1.22 -14.11
CA ALA A 92 3.39 2.11 -15.02
C ALA A 92 4.65 2.70 -14.42
N GLU A 93 4.71 2.87 -13.09
CA GLU A 93 5.89 3.38 -12.37
C GLU A 93 6.93 2.27 -12.13
N VAL A 94 6.50 1.09 -11.70
CA VAL A 94 7.39 0.04 -11.19
C VAL A 94 7.05 -1.39 -11.63
N GLY A 95 6.22 -1.59 -12.65
CA GLY A 95 5.74 -2.91 -13.06
C GLY A 95 6.85 -3.90 -13.48
N GLY A 96 8.03 -3.42 -13.84
CA GLY A 96 9.21 -4.25 -14.14
C GLY A 96 10.02 -4.65 -12.89
N HIS A 97 9.58 -4.30 -11.70
CA HIS A 97 10.25 -4.52 -10.41
C HIS A 97 9.42 -5.45 -9.51
N GLY A 98 9.96 -5.82 -8.36
CA GLY A 98 9.36 -6.78 -7.46
C GLY A 98 8.23 -6.21 -6.59
N PHE A 99 7.70 -7.08 -5.74
CA PHE A 99 6.56 -6.78 -4.87
C PHE A 99 6.82 -5.60 -3.91
N ASP A 100 8.01 -5.54 -3.28
CA ASP A 100 8.36 -4.47 -2.33
C ASP A 100 8.35 -3.09 -3.00
N GLU A 101 8.86 -2.97 -4.22
CA GLU A 101 8.87 -1.70 -4.95
C GLU A 101 7.46 -1.25 -5.32
N LYS A 102 6.59 -2.19 -5.66
CA LYS A 102 5.16 -1.93 -5.92
C LYS A 102 4.44 -1.47 -4.66
N CYS A 103 4.70 -2.15 -3.53
CA CYS A 103 4.22 -1.72 -2.21
C CYS A 103 4.69 -0.31 -1.85
N ASN A 104 5.95 0.02 -2.10
CA ASN A 104 6.50 1.33 -1.80
C ASN A 104 5.79 2.45 -2.59
N VAL A 105 5.54 2.25 -3.88
CA VAL A 105 4.81 3.24 -4.70
C VAL A 105 3.35 3.35 -4.27
N ALA A 106 2.69 2.22 -4.00
CA ALA A 106 1.32 2.19 -3.48
C ALA A 106 1.23 2.92 -2.12
N SER A 107 2.22 2.72 -1.23
CA SER A 107 2.33 3.43 0.05
C SER A 107 2.39 4.94 -0.13
N VAL A 108 3.19 5.45 -1.07
CA VAL A 108 3.26 6.90 -1.34
C VAL A 108 1.90 7.45 -1.77
N ILE A 109 1.14 6.71 -2.58
CA ILE A 109 -0.20 7.14 -3.00
C ILE A 109 -1.12 7.27 -1.78
N LEU A 110 -1.20 6.24 -0.92
CA LEU A 110 -2.05 6.28 0.27
C LEU A 110 -1.57 7.27 1.32
N ASN A 111 -0.26 7.40 1.51
CA ASN A 111 0.30 8.42 2.40
C ASN A 111 -0.09 9.83 1.99
N ARG A 112 -0.15 10.14 0.69
CA ARG A 112 -0.63 11.43 0.18
C ARG A 112 -2.12 11.65 0.45
N VAL A 113 -2.96 10.62 0.30
CA VAL A 113 -4.38 10.69 0.68
C VAL A 113 -4.51 11.01 2.17
N ASN A 114 -3.75 10.30 3.01
CA ASN A 114 -3.81 10.46 4.47
C ASN A 114 -3.22 11.80 4.96
N ASP A 115 -2.23 12.33 4.27
CA ASP A 115 -1.59 13.62 4.59
C ASP A 115 -2.53 14.81 4.32
N GLY A 116 -3.39 14.72 3.31
CA GLY A 116 -4.38 15.71 2.95
C GLY A 116 -3.84 16.96 2.22
N ARG A 117 -2.52 17.20 2.18
CA ARG A 117 -1.92 18.33 1.43
C ARG A 117 -2.01 18.17 -0.07
N PHE A 118 -2.13 16.95 -0.55
CA PHE A 118 -2.16 16.59 -1.97
C PHE A 118 -3.59 16.39 -2.49
N GLY A 119 -4.55 16.18 -1.60
CA GLY A 119 -5.94 15.83 -1.85
C GLY A 119 -6.47 14.91 -0.76
N ASN A 120 -7.73 14.53 -0.81
CA ASN A 120 -8.37 13.71 0.24
C ASN A 120 -8.96 12.40 -0.30
N SER A 121 -8.70 12.09 -1.55
CA SER A 121 -9.18 10.87 -2.23
C SER A 121 -8.14 10.34 -3.21
N LEU A 122 -8.25 9.10 -3.64
CA LEU A 122 -7.42 8.54 -4.71
C LEU A 122 -7.54 9.38 -6.00
N GLY A 123 -8.75 9.81 -6.34
CA GLY A 123 -9.00 10.63 -7.52
C GLY A 123 -8.24 11.97 -7.50
N ASP A 124 -8.12 12.60 -6.32
CA ASP A 124 -7.34 13.84 -6.15
C ASP A 124 -5.84 13.62 -6.32
N ILE A 125 -5.34 12.45 -5.87
CA ILE A 125 -3.91 12.11 -5.91
C ILE A 125 -3.50 11.62 -7.29
N LEU A 126 -4.33 10.80 -7.96
CA LEU A 126 -4.01 10.17 -9.22
C LEU A 126 -4.22 11.13 -10.40
N VAL A 127 -3.46 12.22 -10.43
CA VAL A 127 -3.55 13.29 -11.44
C VAL A 127 -2.21 13.57 -12.12
N ALA A 128 -2.26 14.17 -13.29
CA ALA A 128 -1.10 14.44 -14.14
C ALA A 128 -0.02 15.33 -13.49
N SER A 129 -0.41 16.17 -12.53
CA SER A 129 0.52 17.01 -11.78
C SER A 129 1.33 16.24 -10.73
N GLN A 130 0.88 15.05 -10.35
CA GLN A 130 1.51 14.24 -9.32
C GLN A 130 2.28 13.02 -9.82
N PHE A 131 1.88 12.48 -11.01
CA PHE A 131 2.52 11.30 -11.61
C PHE A 131 2.84 11.54 -13.08
N ALA A 132 4.11 11.35 -13.43
CA ALA A 132 4.57 11.50 -14.81
C ALA A 132 3.91 10.49 -15.75
N THR A 133 3.65 9.28 -15.28
CA THR A 133 2.96 8.21 -16.01
C THR A 133 1.53 8.56 -16.38
N ILE A 134 0.87 9.41 -15.58
CA ILE A 134 -0.45 9.97 -15.90
C ILE A 134 -0.31 11.09 -16.92
N SER A 135 0.67 12.00 -16.72
CA SER A 135 0.90 13.14 -17.60
C SER A 135 1.22 12.73 -19.04
N ASP A 136 2.01 11.68 -19.22
CA ASP A 136 2.39 11.18 -20.56
C ASP A 136 1.47 10.07 -21.10
N GLY A 137 0.51 9.64 -20.30
CA GLY A 137 -0.50 8.65 -20.65
C GLY A 137 -0.02 7.19 -20.65
N ARG A 138 1.20 6.89 -20.15
CA ARG A 138 1.72 5.51 -20.08
C ARG A 138 0.82 4.60 -19.26
N TYR A 139 0.24 5.07 -18.15
CA TYR A 139 -0.63 4.27 -17.28
C TYR A 139 -1.84 3.64 -18.01
N LYS A 140 -2.30 4.22 -19.13
CA LYS A 140 -3.41 3.68 -19.94
C LYS A 140 -3.01 2.51 -20.82
N LYS A 141 -1.70 2.28 -20.99
CA LYS A 141 -1.14 1.32 -21.96
C LYS A 141 -0.58 0.09 -21.29
N VAL A 142 -0.43 0.11 -19.98
CA VAL A 142 0.09 -1.03 -19.23
C VAL A 142 -0.99 -2.09 -19.03
N GLU A 143 -0.59 -3.33 -19.04
CA GLU A 143 -1.34 -4.47 -18.55
C GLU A 143 -0.94 -4.69 -17.09
N VAL A 144 -1.91 -4.63 -16.19
CA VAL A 144 -1.65 -4.74 -14.75
C VAL A 144 -1.40 -6.21 -14.40
N SER A 145 -0.30 -6.48 -13.73
CA SER A 145 0.03 -7.81 -13.24
C SER A 145 -0.71 -8.13 -11.94
N ASP A 146 -0.95 -9.42 -11.68
CA ASP A 146 -1.54 -9.89 -10.43
C ASP A 146 -0.70 -9.47 -9.21
N GLU A 147 0.63 -9.48 -9.35
CA GLU A 147 1.55 -9.01 -8.31
C GLU A 147 1.36 -7.52 -7.99
N THR A 148 1.03 -6.67 -8.97
CA THR A 148 0.73 -5.25 -8.73
C THR A 148 -0.59 -5.09 -7.99
N ILE A 149 -1.61 -5.87 -8.34
CA ILE A 149 -2.88 -5.88 -7.61
C ILE A 149 -2.62 -6.30 -6.17
N ALA A 150 -1.96 -7.44 -5.96
CA ALA A 150 -1.63 -7.97 -4.64
C ALA A 150 -0.82 -6.97 -3.79
N ALA A 151 0.15 -6.25 -4.38
CA ALA A 151 0.91 -5.23 -3.67
C ALA A 151 0.03 -4.04 -3.22
N CYS A 152 -0.91 -3.60 -4.05
CA CYS A 152 -1.85 -2.55 -3.67
C CYS A 152 -2.81 -3.03 -2.56
N GLU A 153 -3.35 -4.25 -2.68
CA GLU A 153 -4.18 -4.88 -1.67
C GLU A 153 -3.45 -5.02 -0.34
N PHE A 154 -2.19 -5.44 -0.38
CA PHE A 154 -1.33 -5.52 0.79
C PHE A 154 -1.25 -4.18 1.53
N ILE A 155 -1.04 -3.07 0.81
CA ILE A 155 -0.95 -1.75 1.43
C ILE A 155 -2.30 -1.28 1.98
N PHE A 156 -3.41 -1.63 1.35
CA PHE A 156 -4.74 -1.34 1.91
C PHE A 156 -4.98 -2.08 3.23
N GLN A 157 -4.51 -3.32 3.35
CA GLN A 157 -4.73 -4.15 4.53
C GLN A 157 -3.72 -3.89 5.65
N PHE A 158 -2.43 -3.77 5.30
CA PHE A 158 -1.34 -3.78 6.27
C PHE A 158 -0.65 -2.42 6.42
N GLY A 159 -0.98 -1.45 5.56
CA GLY A 159 -0.51 -0.09 5.67
C GLY A 159 0.85 0.17 5.02
N ASP A 160 1.43 1.30 5.38
CA ASP A 160 2.62 1.90 4.77
C ASP A 160 3.90 1.10 5.02
N THR A 161 4.64 0.82 3.95
CA THR A 161 5.96 0.16 3.98
C THR A 161 7.14 1.12 3.94
N THR A 162 6.88 2.43 3.78
CA THR A 162 7.93 3.43 3.48
C THR A 162 8.33 4.32 4.65
N GLY A 163 7.67 4.21 5.81
CA GLY A 163 7.88 5.11 6.95
C GLY A 163 7.30 6.51 6.72
N GLY A 164 6.24 6.61 5.93
CA GLY A 164 5.50 7.84 5.65
C GLY A 164 6.05 8.64 4.47
N ALA A 165 6.65 7.99 3.47
CA ALA A 165 7.13 8.69 2.27
C ALA A 165 5.97 9.36 1.53
N LEU A 166 6.21 10.60 1.12
CA LEU A 166 5.26 11.41 0.33
C LEU A 166 5.77 11.69 -1.09
N PHE A 167 7.06 11.45 -1.31
CA PHE A 167 7.71 11.67 -2.60
C PHE A 167 8.63 10.50 -2.92
N PHE A 168 8.74 10.21 -4.22
CA PHE A 168 9.79 9.33 -4.73
C PHE A 168 10.29 9.84 -6.08
N GLU A 169 11.50 9.47 -6.43
CA GLU A 169 12.10 9.76 -7.72
C GLU A 169 13.09 8.69 -8.14
N ALA A 170 13.15 8.46 -9.45
CA ALA A 170 13.99 7.43 -10.05
C ALA A 170 15.39 7.96 -10.43
N GLY A 171 16.37 7.08 -10.37
CA GLY A 171 17.69 7.28 -10.95
C GLY A 171 18.53 8.34 -10.25
N LYS A 172 19.17 9.21 -11.04
CA LYS A 172 20.10 10.24 -10.54
C LYS A 172 19.41 11.54 -10.12
N SER A 173 18.09 11.61 -10.22
CA SER A 173 17.34 12.77 -9.76
C SER A 173 17.54 13.00 -8.26
N ASP A 174 17.53 14.23 -7.83
CA ASP A 174 17.56 14.63 -6.42
C ASP A 174 16.80 15.95 -6.21
N VAL A 175 15.69 16.07 -6.92
CA VAL A 175 14.84 17.26 -6.86
C VAL A 175 14.20 17.37 -5.49
N HIS A 176 13.70 16.25 -4.96
CA HIS A 176 13.04 16.21 -3.66
C HIS A 176 14.00 16.39 -2.50
N GLY A 177 15.26 15.96 -2.63
CA GLY A 177 16.30 16.15 -1.60
C GLY A 177 16.58 17.61 -1.24
N SER A 178 16.15 18.57 -2.08
CA SER A 178 16.31 20.00 -1.80
C SER A 178 15.29 20.55 -0.78
N TYR A 179 14.16 19.87 -0.52
CA TYR A 179 13.08 20.36 0.34
C TYR A 179 12.38 19.30 1.19
N ALA A 180 12.70 18.02 1.00
CA ALA A 180 12.12 16.90 1.72
C ALA A 180 13.22 16.06 2.40
N THR A 181 12.85 15.34 3.45
CA THR A 181 13.77 14.48 4.20
C THR A 181 13.91 13.14 3.50
N TYR A 182 15.14 12.79 3.11
CA TYR A 182 15.46 11.47 2.56
C TYR A 182 15.19 10.37 3.60
N LEU A 183 14.57 9.29 3.16
CA LEU A 183 14.29 8.11 3.98
C LEU A 183 15.18 6.93 3.59
N PHE A 184 15.04 6.44 2.35
CA PHE A 184 15.79 5.29 1.84
C PHE A 184 15.80 5.27 0.30
N THR A 185 16.55 4.31 -0.24
CA THR A 185 16.52 3.95 -1.67
C THR A 185 16.16 2.48 -1.78
N ASP A 186 15.17 2.13 -2.62
CA ASP A 186 14.77 0.75 -2.87
C ASP A 186 15.67 0.02 -3.90
N ALA A 187 15.38 -1.25 -4.18
CA ALA A 187 16.15 -2.06 -5.12
C ALA A 187 15.96 -1.61 -6.58
N ALA A 188 14.87 -0.91 -6.91
CA ALA A 188 14.66 -0.26 -8.21
C ALA A 188 15.42 1.06 -8.36
N ALA A 189 16.23 1.43 -7.37
CA ALA A 189 16.95 2.70 -7.29
C ALA A 189 16.01 3.95 -7.24
N HIS A 190 14.80 3.79 -6.71
CA HIS A 190 13.96 4.92 -6.33
C HIS A 190 14.37 5.44 -4.96
N LYS A 191 14.48 6.74 -4.85
CA LYS A 191 14.73 7.42 -3.59
C LYS A 191 13.42 7.94 -3.02
N PHE A 192 13.17 7.66 -1.75
CA PHE A 192 11.94 8.02 -1.04
C PHE A 192 12.21 9.13 -0.03
N TYR A 193 11.25 10.08 0.07
CA TYR A 193 11.36 11.27 0.91
C TYR A 193 10.03 11.59 1.62
N LYS A 194 10.17 12.27 2.77
CA LYS A 194 9.03 12.73 3.59
C LYS A 194 9.04 14.23 3.79
#